data_533d9322ffb4d4c290e6afcf8aa105f6
#
_entry.id   533d9322ffb4d4c290e6afcf8aa105f6
#
_cell.length_a   1.000
_cell.length_b   1.000
_cell.length_c   1.000
_cell.angle_alpha   90.00
_cell.angle_beta   90.00
_cell.angle_gamma   90.00
#
_symmetry.space_group_name_H-M   'P 1'
#
loop_
_entity.id
_entity.type
_entity.pdbx_description
1 polymer ?
#
loop_
_entity_poly.entity_id
_entity_poly.type
_entity_poly.pdbx_seq_one_letter_code
_entity_poly.pdbx_strand_id
1 'polypeptide(L)'
;MGRKYQSIVETIGNTPVVRINRLAPQGVNLFVKIEAFNPLGSVKDRLALGVIEAAERSGDLKPGQTVIEATSGNTGIGLAMVCAAKGYPLVITMAEPFSVERRKLMRFLGAKVIVTPAAERAVGMINKTIELAKTHGWYMTRQFENEANPDIHSRTTAREILGDFS
;
A
#
# COMPACT_ATOMS: atom_id res chain seq x y z
N MET A 1 24.17 -15.01 6.49
CA MET A 1 23.18 -15.34 7.53
C MET A 1 21.92 -14.51 7.29
N GLY A 2 20.73 -15.09 7.43
CA GLY A 2 19.47 -14.34 7.32
C GLY A 2 19.31 -13.34 8.46
N ARG A 3 18.69 -12.18 8.17
CA ARG A 3 18.38 -11.17 9.18
C ARG A 3 17.08 -11.54 9.89
N LYS A 4 17.04 -11.45 11.23
CA LYS A 4 15.82 -11.64 12.02
C LYS A 4 15.09 -10.31 12.17
N TYR A 5 13.80 -10.27 11.84
CA TYR A 5 12.93 -9.10 11.95
C TYR A 5 11.91 -9.31 13.09
N GLN A 6 11.47 -8.23 13.70
CA GLN A 6 10.45 -8.27 14.75
C GLN A 6 9.04 -8.08 14.19
N SER A 7 8.91 -7.45 13.02
CA SER A 7 7.63 -7.21 12.34
C SER A 7 7.77 -7.37 10.84
N ILE A 8 6.69 -7.78 10.19
CA ILE A 8 6.61 -7.89 8.73
C ILE A 8 6.86 -6.55 8.04
N VAL A 9 6.48 -5.42 8.65
CA VAL A 9 6.69 -4.08 8.07
C VAL A 9 8.17 -3.71 7.94
N GLU A 10 9.05 -4.31 8.74
CA GLU A 10 10.50 -4.11 8.66
C GLU A 10 11.14 -4.76 7.41
N THR A 11 10.39 -5.64 6.73
CA THR A 11 10.84 -6.31 5.51
C THR A 11 10.46 -5.56 4.24
N ILE A 12 9.77 -4.43 4.36
CA ILE A 12 9.38 -3.59 3.23
C ILE A 12 10.62 -2.82 2.72
N GLY A 13 10.80 -2.81 1.39
CA GLY A 13 11.92 -2.12 0.77
C GLY A 13 13.16 -2.99 0.60
N ASN A 14 14.30 -2.36 0.32
CA ASN A 14 15.57 -3.02 -0.03
C ASN A 14 15.38 -4.11 -1.10
N THR A 15 14.52 -3.81 -2.07
CA THR A 15 14.16 -4.72 -3.16
C THR A 15 15.33 -4.84 -4.14
N PRO A 16 15.57 -6.03 -4.73
CA PRO A 16 16.72 -6.24 -5.60
C PRO A 16 16.60 -5.48 -6.92
N VAL A 17 17.74 -5.09 -7.47
CA VAL A 17 17.88 -4.58 -8.82
C VAL A 17 18.47 -5.68 -9.71
N VAL A 18 17.81 -5.96 -10.83
CA VAL A 18 18.20 -7.06 -11.74
C VAL A 18 18.45 -6.53 -13.14
N ARG A 19 19.60 -6.91 -13.73
CA ARG A 19 19.93 -6.57 -15.12
C ARG A 19 19.09 -7.38 -16.10
N ILE A 20 18.54 -6.70 -17.10
CA ILE A 20 17.80 -7.32 -18.21
C ILE A 20 18.77 -7.58 -19.35
N ASN A 21 19.09 -8.87 -19.59
CA ASN A 21 20.13 -9.25 -20.55
C ASN A 21 19.62 -9.45 -22.00
N ARG A 22 18.39 -9.96 -22.16
CA ARG A 22 17.88 -10.34 -23.51
C ARG A 22 16.94 -9.32 -24.13
N LEU A 23 16.22 -8.56 -23.31
CA LEU A 23 15.23 -7.58 -23.80
C LEU A 23 15.81 -6.16 -23.88
N ALA A 24 17.02 -5.94 -23.38
CA ALA A 24 17.68 -4.65 -23.49
C ALA A 24 18.15 -4.42 -24.94
N PRO A 25 17.98 -3.20 -25.49
CA PRO A 25 18.58 -2.84 -26.77
C PRO A 25 20.10 -2.99 -26.74
N GLN A 26 20.72 -3.21 -27.90
CA GLN A 26 22.17 -3.34 -28.00
C GLN A 26 22.89 -2.07 -27.50
N GLY A 27 23.88 -2.24 -26.64
CA GLY A 27 24.66 -1.15 -26.07
C GLY A 27 23.99 -0.44 -24.88
N VAL A 28 22.79 -0.87 -24.45
CA VAL A 28 22.06 -0.30 -23.32
C VAL A 28 22.17 -1.20 -22.08
N ASN A 29 22.54 -0.62 -20.96
CA ASN A 29 22.44 -1.27 -19.67
C ASN A 29 21.06 -0.99 -19.07
N LEU A 30 20.18 -1.99 -19.12
CA LEU A 30 18.82 -1.92 -18.58
C LEU A 30 18.72 -2.70 -17.28
N PHE A 31 18.21 -2.05 -16.25
CA PHE A 31 17.96 -2.67 -14.95
C PHE A 31 16.51 -2.45 -14.52
N VAL A 32 15.97 -3.38 -13.73
CA VAL A 32 14.66 -3.26 -13.13
C VAL A 32 14.76 -3.47 -11.61
N LYS A 33 14.13 -2.59 -10.84
CA LYS A 33 13.97 -2.76 -9.40
C LYS A 33 12.73 -3.58 -9.13
N ILE A 34 12.92 -4.78 -8.55
CA ILE A 34 11.84 -5.79 -8.44
C ILE A 34 11.00 -5.54 -7.19
N GLU A 35 10.03 -4.65 -7.26
CA GLU A 35 9.14 -4.33 -6.16
C GLU A 35 8.19 -5.50 -5.74
N ALA A 36 8.13 -6.55 -6.54
CA ALA A 36 7.47 -7.80 -6.16
C ALA A 36 8.13 -8.54 -4.99
N PHE A 37 9.34 -8.14 -4.60
CA PHE A 37 10.02 -8.68 -3.41
C PHE A 37 9.58 -8.03 -2.09
N ASN A 38 8.75 -7.00 -2.14
CA ASN A 38 8.05 -6.56 -0.93
C ASN A 38 7.13 -7.67 -0.39
N PRO A 39 6.84 -7.72 0.92
CA PRO A 39 6.16 -8.85 1.56
C PRO A 39 4.80 -9.22 0.97
N LEU A 40 4.03 -8.26 0.45
CA LEU A 40 2.76 -8.54 -0.27
C LEU A 40 2.89 -8.37 -1.80
N GLY A 41 4.11 -8.40 -2.30
CA GLY A 41 4.40 -8.53 -3.73
C GLY A 41 4.23 -7.25 -4.53
N SER A 42 4.26 -6.05 -3.93
CA SER A 42 4.13 -4.82 -4.70
C SER A 42 4.78 -3.60 -4.06
N VAL A 43 5.03 -2.58 -4.90
CA VAL A 43 5.48 -1.25 -4.46
C VAL A 43 4.50 -0.56 -3.48
N LYS A 44 3.24 -1.00 -3.43
CA LYS A 44 2.22 -0.41 -2.57
C LYS A 44 2.40 -0.74 -1.08
N ASP A 45 3.22 -1.72 -0.77
CA ASP A 45 3.61 -1.98 0.61
C ASP A 45 4.36 -0.79 1.21
N ARG A 46 5.23 -0.15 0.41
CA ARG A 46 5.93 1.10 0.78
C ARG A 46 4.95 2.25 1.03
N LEU A 47 4.02 2.47 0.09
CA LEU A 47 2.99 3.50 0.21
C LEU A 47 2.18 3.28 1.49
N ALA A 48 1.69 2.06 1.72
CA ALA A 48 0.88 1.73 2.88
C ALA A 48 1.60 2.05 4.20
N LEU A 49 2.87 1.65 4.31
CA LEU A 49 3.68 1.97 5.49
C LEU A 49 3.88 3.49 5.62
N GLY A 50 4.24 4.16 4.52
CA GLY A 50 4.53 5.60 4.51
C GLY A 50 3.36 6.45 4.97
N VAL A 51 2.14 6.20 4.45
CA VAL A 51 0.96 7.00 4.80
C VAL A 51 0.48 6.75 6.23
N ILE A 52 0.56 5.51 6.72
CA ILE A 52 0.19 5.19 8.10
C ILE A 52 1.18 5.83 9.09
N GLU A 53 2.49 5.67 8.88
CA GLU A 53 3.49 6.25 9.76
C GLU A 53 3.51 7.78 9.71
N ALA A 54 3.23 8.39 8.57
CA ALA A 54 3.09 9.85 8.49
C ALA A 54 1.90 10.33 9.33
N ALA A 55 0.76 9.66 9.23
CA ALA A 55 -0.43 9.99 9.99
C ALA A 55 -0.27 9.77 11.51
N GLU A 56 0.47 8.73 11.90
CA GLU A 56 0.84 8.51 13.31
C GLU A 56 1.71 9.67 13.84
N ARG A 57 2.72 10.09 13.05
CA ARG A 57 3.64 11.18 13.44
C ARG A 57 2.94 12.54 13.52
N SER A 58 2.01 12.83 12.60
CA SER A 58 1.24 14.10 12.64
C SER A 58 0.14 14.11 13.68
N GLY A 59 -0.27 12.92 14.21
CA GLY A 59 -1.40 12.79 15.11
C GLY A 59 -2.76 12.76 14.42
N ASP A 60 -2.80 12.70 13.08
CA ASP A 60 -4.04 12.56 12.30
C ASP A 60 -4.67 11.19 12.46
N LEU A 61 -3.85 10.16 12.65
CA LEU A 61 -4.29 8.80 12.97
C LEU A 61 -4.01 8.50 14.45
N LYS A 62 -5.07 8.30 15.20
CA LYS A 62 -4.99 7.99 16.64
C LYS A 62 -4.93 6.48 16.89
N PRO A 63 -4.31 6.02 17.98
CA PRO A 63 -4.30 4.61 18.34
C PRO A 63 -5.72 4.01 18.36
N GLY A 64 -5.90 2.87 17.68
CA GLY A 64 -7.18 2.17 17.59
C GLY A 64 -8.22 2.81 16.64
N GLN A 65 -7.94 3.97 16.03
CA GLN A 65 -8.83 4.59 15.06
C GLN A 65 -8.90 3.74 13.80
N THR A 66 -10.10 3.60 13.23
CA THR A 66 -10.28 2.86 11.97
C THR A 66 -9.69 3.63 10.78
N VAL A 67 -8.91 2.93 9.98
CA VAL A 67 -8.40 3.43 8.68
C VAL A 67 -9.37 3.04 7.58
N ILE A 68 -9.58 3.91 6.60
CA ILE A 68 -10.44 3.61 5.44
C ILE A 68 -9.81 4.08 4.13
N GLU A 69 -9.97 3.29 3.04
CA GLU A 69 -9.49 3.65 1.70
C GLU A 69 -10.40 3.06 0.61
N ALA A 70 -10.52 3.79 -0.50
CA ALA A 70 -11.17 3.34 -1.74
C ALA A 70 -10.10 2.73 -2.67
N THR A 71 -10.10 1.42 -2.83
CA THR A 71 -9.10 0.77 -3.68
C THR A 71 -9.54 -0.61 -4.15
N SER A 72 -9.18 -0.97 -5.38
CA SER A 72 -9.41 -2.30 -5.95
C SER A 72 -8.14 -3.16 -6.03
N GLY A 73 -7.00 -2.62 -5.59
CA GLY A 73 -5.71 -3.19 -5.91
C GLY A 73 -4.74 -3.33 -4.74
N ASN A 74 -3.47 -3.29 -5.09
CA ASN A 74 -2.35 -3.56 -4.18
C ASN A 74 -2.26 -2.59 -3.00
N THR A 75 -2.77 -1.35 -3.14
CA THR A 75 -2.84 -0.41 -2.01
C THR A 75 -3.68 -0.97 -0.85
N GLY A 76 -4.86 -1.54 -1.16
CA GLY A 76 -5.69 -2.17 -0.13
C GLY A 76 -5.04 -3.38 0.52
N ILE A 77 -4.29 -4.17 -0.26
CA ILE A 77 -3.54 -5.33 0.26
C ILE A 77 -2.41 -4.85 1.18
N GLY A 78 -1.62 -3.86 0.75
CA GLY A 78 -0.55 -3.28 1.57
C GLY A 78 -1.08 -2.64 2.86
N LEU A 79 -2.18 -1.86 2.77
CA LEU A 79 -2.83 -1.29 3.95
C LEU A 79 -3.33 -2.36 4.91
N ALA A 80 -3.90 -3.47 4.39
CA ALA A 80 -4.37 -4.57 5.23
C ALA A 80 -3.23 -5.19 6.05
N MET A 81 -2.07 -5.42 5.43
CA MET A 81 -0.88 -5.92 6.12
C MET A 81 -0.38 -4.92 7.17
N VAL A 82 -0.18 -3.65 6.79
CA VAL A 82 0.36 -2.64 7.70
C VAL A 82 -0.57 -2.37 8.86
N CYS A 83 -1.88 -2.23 8.62
CA CYS A 83 -2.87 -2.04 9.67
C CYS A 83 -2.94 -3.24 10.61
N ALA A 84 -2.92 -4.47 10.09
CA ALA A 84 -2.87 -5.67 10.93
C ALA A 84 -1.62 -5.71 11.81
N ALA A 85 -0.44 -5.40 11.25
CA ALA A 85 0.82 -5.37 11.99
C ALA A 85 0.89 -4.29 13.07
N LYS A 86 0.21 -3.15 12.84
CA LYS A 86 0.19 -2.00 13.76
C LYS A 86 -1.05 -1.93 14.67
N GLY A 87 -2.00 -2.86 14.53
CA GLY A 87 -3.21 -2.95 15.37
C GLY A 87 -4.32 -1.96 15.02
N TYR A 88 -4.38 -1.48 13.76
CA TYR A 88 -5.47 -0.62 13.29
C TYR A 88 -6.58 -1.42 12.61
N PRO A 89 -7.85 -1.20 12.94
CA PRO A 89 -8.96 -1.68 12.13
C PRO A 89 -8.92 -1.05 10.73
N LEU A 90 -9.17 -1.85 9.69
CA LEU A 90 -9.18 -1.35 8.30
C LEU A 90 -10.50 -1.64 7.62
N VAL A 91 -11.02 -0.64 6.92
CA VAL A 91 -12.15 -0.75 6.00
C VAL A 91 -11.70 -0.41 4.59
N ILE A 92 -12.04 -1.27 3.62
CA ILE A 92 -11.82 -1.03 2.20
C ILE A 92 -13.15 -0.96 1.49
N THR A 93 -13.37 0.06 0.67
CA THR A 93 -14.47 0.10 -0.29
C THR A 93 -13.97 -0.34 -1.66
N MET A 94 -14.68 -1.28 -2.29
CA MET A 94 -14.31 -1.85 -3.57
C MET A 94 -15.55 -2.14 -4.41
N ALA A 95 -15.57 -1.73 -5.68
CA ALA A 95 -16.71 -2.01 -6.54
C ALA A 95 -16.79 -3.51 -6.91
N GLU A 96 -18.03 -3.97 -7.13
CA GLU A 96 -18.36 -5.37 -7.39
C GLU A 96 -17.56 -6.04 -8.53
N PRO A 97 -17.27 -5.36 -9.67
CA PRO A 97 -16.56 -6.01 -10.78
C PRO A 97 -15.09 -6.36 -10.51
N PHE A 98 -14.51 -5.85 -9.42
CA PHE A 98 -13.11 -6.10 -9.12
C PHE A 98 -12.85 -7.49 -8.50
N SER A 99 -11.59 -7.93 -8.53
CA SER A 99 -11.14 -9.26 -8.15
C SER A 99 -11.66 -9.76 -6.79
N VAL A 100 -12.31 -10.91 -6.83
CA VAL A 100 -12.78 -11.63 -5.64
C VAL A 100 -11.59 -12.11 -4.80
N GLU A 101 -10.49 -12.51 -5.44
CA GLU A 101 -9.27 -13.00 -4.79
C GLU A 101 -8.64 -11.90 -3.93
N ARG A 102 -8.58 -10.67 -4.44
CA ARG A 102 -8.09 -9.51 -3.67
C ARG A 102 -8.98 -9.22 -2.46
N ARG A 103 -10.31 -9.31 -2.61
CA ARG A 103 -11.25 -9.18 -1.48
C ARG A 103 -11.02 -10.25 -0.42
N LYS A 104 -10.81 -11.50 -0.84
CA LYS A 104 -10.50 -12.61 0.06
C LYS A 104 -9.17 -12.37 0.79
N LEU A 105 -8.13 -11.96 0.07
CA LEU A 105 -6.82 -11.66 0.67
C LEU A 105 -6.89 -10.52 1.69
N MET A 106 -7.55 -9.40 1.37
CA MET A 106 -7.71 -8.29 2.30
C MET A 106 -8.48 -8.72 3.57
N ARG A 107 -9.55 -9.52 3.41
CA ARG A 107 -10.29 -10.07 4.55
C ARG A 107 -9.47 -11.04 5.38
N PHE A 108 -8.68 -11.89 4.74
CA PHE A 108 -7.75 -12.79 5.43
C PHE A 108 -6.73 -12.03 6.28
N LEU A 109 -6.29 -10.85 5.81
CA LEU A 109 -5.41 -9.94 6.55
C LEU A 109 -6.15 -9.08 7.59
N GLY A 110 -7.45 -9.28 7.81
CA GLY A 110 -8.23 -8.63 8.85
C GLY A 110 -9.02 -7.39 8.40
N ALA A 111 -8.98 -6.99 7.13
CA ALA A 111 -9.74 -5.86 6.65
C ALA A 111 -11.24 -6.17 6.45
N LYS A 112 -12.12 -5.23 6.78
CA LYS A 112 -13.51 -5.24 6.36
C LYS A 112 -13.63 -4.70 4.95
N VAL A 113 -14.13 -5.50 4.01
CA VAL A 113 -14.33 -5.07 2.61
C VAL A 113 -15.81 -4.83 2.37
N ILE A 114 -16.14 -3.58 2.06
CA ILE A 114 -17.48 -3.12 1.67
C ILE A 114 -17.53 -3.08 0.15
N VAL A 115 -18.47 -3.82 -0.42
CA VAL A 115 -18.65 -3.90 -1.88
C VAL A 115 -19.66 -2.83 -2.30
N THR A 116 -19.30 -2.00 -3.27
CA THR A 116 -20.21 -0.99 -3.87
C THR A 116 -20.76 -1.48 -5.20
N PRO A 117 -21.95 -0.97 -5.64
CA PRO A 117 -22.57 -1.40 -6.88
C PRO A 117 -21.69 -1.23 -8.12
N ALA A 118 -21.75 -2.19 -9.04
CA ALA A 118 -20.98 -2.15 -10.29
C ALA A 118 -21.26 -0.89 -11.13
N ALA A 119 -22.50 -0.43 -11.15
CA ALA A 119 -22.92 0.74 -11.93
C ALA A 119 -22.23 2.04 -11.48
N GLU A 120 -21.87 2.15 -10.20
CA GLU A 120 -21.26 3.35 -9.63
C GLU A 120 -19.72 3.40 -9.85
N ARG A 121 -19.11 2.32 -10.26
CA ARG A 121 -17.67 2.21 -10.58
C ARG A 121 -16.77 2.81 -9.47
N ALA A 122 -15.68 3.48 -9.87
CA ALA A 122 -14.74 4.10 -8.93
C ALA A 122 -15.35 5.26 -8.12
N VAL A 123 -16.27 6.00 -8.70
CA VAL A 123 -16.96 7.13 -8.03
C VAL A 123 -17.75 6.64 -6.82
N GLY A 124 -18.50 5.53 -6.96
CA GLY A 124 -19.23 4.95 -5.84
C GLY A 124 -18.32 4.48 -4.70
N MET A 125 -17.16 3.91 -5.02
CA MET A 125 -16.17 3.55 -4.01
C MET A 125 -15.72 4.78 -3.21
N ILE A 126 -15.34 5.85 -3.90
CA ILE A 126 -14.84 7.09 -3.29
C ILE A 126 -15.93 7.74 -2.44
N ASN A 127 -17.14 7.91 -2.98
CA ASN A 127 -18.25 8.51 -2.27
C ASN A 127 -18.60 7.74 -1.00
N LYS A 128 -18.62 6.40 -1.08
CA LYS A 128 -18.89 5.55 0.09
C LYS A 128 -17.78 5.65 1.14
N THR A 129 -16.53 5.78 0.72
CA THR A 129 -15.40 6.01 1.62
C THR A 129 -15.55 7.34 2.36
N ILE A 130 -15.84 8.42 1.63
CA ILE A 130 -16.03 9.76 2.21
C ILE A 130 -17.19 9.78 3.19
N GLU A 131 -18.34 9.18 2.81
CA GLU A 131 -19.52 9.05 3.67
C GLU A 131 -19.16 8.38 5.00
N LEU A 132 -18.53 7.20 4.93
CA LEU A 132 -18.19 6.42 6.11
C LEU A 132 -17.14 7.11 6.97
N ALA A 133 -16.12 7.71 6.35
CA ALA A 133 -15.10 8.46 7.07
C ALA A 133 -15.69 9.61 7.87
N LYS A 134 -16.61 10.39 7.27
CA LYS A 134 -17.31 11.50 7.94
C LYS A 134 -18.23 11.02 9.06
N THR A 135 -19.03 9.98 8.79
CA THR A 135 -20.02 9.47 9.74
C THR A 135 -19.39 8.91 11.01
N HIS A 136 -18.24 8.25 10.88
CA HIS A 136 -17.61 7.53 11.96
C HIS A 136 -16.33 8.16 12.51
N GLY A 137 -15.85 9.25 11.92
CA GLY A 137 -14.56 9.86 12.27
C GLY A 137 -13.35 8.98 11.92
N TRP A 138 -13.44 8.18 10.84
CA TRP A 138 -12.38 7.30 10.40
C TRP A 138 -11.31 8.05 9.62
N TYR A 139 -10.05 7.61 9.77
CA TYR A 139 -8.94 8.19 9.02
C TYR A 139 -8.93 7.67 7.58
N MET A 140 -9.03 8.58 6.61
CA MET A 140 -8.97 8.27 5.19
C MET A 140 -7.55 8.50 4.67
N THR A 141 -6.91 7.48 4.08
CA THR A 141 -5.50 7.56 3.65
C THR A 141 -5.27 8.41 2.40
N ARG A 142 -6.26 8.52 1.50
CA ARG A 142 -6.25 9.37 0.30
C ARG A 142 -5.01 9.17 -0.57
N GLN A 143 -4.77 7.95 -1.03
CA GLN A 143 -3.54 7.55 -1.71
C GLN A 143 -3.08 8.46 -2.87
N PHE A 144 -4.01 9.15 -3.54
CA PHE A 144 -3.70 10.01 -4.69
C PHE A 144 -3.42 11.48 -4.32
N GLU A 145 -3.76 11.90 -3.11
CA GLU A 145 -3.65 13.28 -2.63
C GLU A 145 -2.64 13.41 -1.48
N ASN A 146 -2.26 12.30 -0.87
CA ASN A 146 -1.43 12.27 0.34
C ASN A 146 0.06 12.39 0.00
N GLU A 147 0.69 13.49 0.40
CA GLU A 147 2.10 13.77 0.17
C GLU A 147 3.05 12.73 0.79
N ALA A 148 2.59 11.96 1.78
CA ALA A 148 3.38 10.87 2.33
C ALA A 148 3.64 9.74 1.31
N ASN A 149 2.82 9.66 0.23
CA ASN A 149 3.04 8.69 -0.85
C ASN A 149 4.31 9.02 -1.66
N PRO A 150 4.48 10.19 -2.29
CA PRO A 150 5.75 10.52 -2.96
C PRO A 150 6.93 10.61 -1.97
N ASP A 151 6.71 11.09 -0.75
CA ASP A 151 7.75 11.23 0.27
C ASP A 151 8.40 9.89 0.66
N ILE A 152 7.63 8.82 0.84
CA ILE A 152 8.21 7.51 1.16
C ILE A 152 9.15 7.02 0.06
N HIS A 153 8.85 7.30 -1.21
CA HIS A 153 9.72 6.94 -2.32
C HIS A 153 10.99 7.79 -2.37
N SER A 154 10.90 9.08 -2.04
CA SER A 154 12.06 9.97 -1.94
C SER A 154 13.02 9.52 -0.82
N ARG A 155 12.47 9.08 0.31
CA ARG A 155 13.26 8.67 1.48
C ARG A 155 13.79 7.24 1.40
N THR A 156 13.16 6.37 0.62
CA THR A 156 13.53 4.95 0.55
C THR A 156 13.90 4.53 -0.87
N THR A 157 12.95 4.38 -1.77
CA THR A 157 13.14 3.84 -3.12
C THR A 157 14.23 4.57 -3.90
N ALA A 158 14.21 5.91 -3.88
CA ALA A 158 15.22 6.72 -4.58
C ALA A 158 16.63 6.52 -3.99
N ARG A 159 16.74 6.45 -2.67
CA ARG A 159 18.01 6.21 -1.98
C ARG A 159 18.57 4.82 -2.25
N GLU A 160 17.68 3.81 -2.28
CA GLU A 160 18.07 2.45 -2.66
C GLU A 160 18.62 2.43 -4.09
N ILE A 161 17.92 3.06 -5.05
CA ILE A 161 18.38 3.14 -6.45
C ILE A 161 19.73 3.83 -6.54
N LEU A 162 19.92 4.96 -5.87
CA LEU A 162 21.20 5.66 -5.86
C LEU A 162 22.32 4.81 -5.27
N GLY A 163 22.05 4.05 -4.20
CA GLY A 163 23.01 3.14 -3.59
C GLY A 163 23.34 1.93 -4.44
N ASP A 164 22.38 1.42 -5.22
CA ASP A 164 22.57 0.25 -6.09
C ASP A 164 23.48 0.57 -7.32
N PHE A 165 23.65 1.86 -7.68
CA PHE A 165 24.41 2.33 -8.84
C PHE A 165 25.57 3.29 -8.50
N SER A 166 25.95 3.39 -7.23
CA SER A 166 27.09 4.19 -6.75
C SER A 166 28.43 3.45 -6.86
#